data_31e186038d05a6e45c326916043fc0da
#
_entry.id   31e186038d05a6e45c326916043fc0da
#
_cell.length_a   1.000
_cell.length_b   1.000
_cell.length_c   1.000
_cell.angle_alpha   90.00
_cell.angle_beta   90.00
_cell.angle_gamma   90.00
#
_symmetry.space_group_name_H-M   'P 1'
#
loop_
_entity.id
_entity.type
_entity.pdbx_description
1 polymer ?
#
loop_
_entity_poly.entity_id
_entity_poly.type
_entity_poly.pdbx_seq_one_letter_code
_entity_poly.pdbx_strand_id
1 'polypeptide(L)'
;IPLTPQFVEDIHKEGGTELNTSRGPVDVSVAVDNLIRRKINMLFVIGGDGTQRGGEAIYQEAKQRGHALAVVGVPKTIDNDVAFVSRTFGYVTAVEEAAKAINCAHTEAHSVQNGISLVKIMGRHAGFIAAGATIASQDVNFTLVPEVPFVLEGEDGFLAALKRRVVKRAHAVILVAEGAGQHLLEAGGEQYDASGNLKSKDIGHFLCERIDDYFKAEDIPFALRYFDPSYMIRSVPASAEDAILCDFFARNAVHAAMAGKTGLRS
;
A
#
# COMPACT_ATOMS: atom_id res chain seq x y z
N ILE A 1 6.34 20.91 -16.18
CA ILE A 1 5.69 20.46 -17.43
C ILE A 1 4.37 21.22 -17.52
N PRO A 2 4.06 21.91 -18.63
CA PRO A 2 2.74 22.48 -18.89
C PRO A 2 1.74 21.36 -19.17
N LEU A 3 0.66 21.30 -18.40
CA LEU A 3 -0.43 20.35 -18.63
C LEU A 3 -1.41 20.94 -19.64
N THR A 4 -1.15 20.73 -20.93
CA THR A 4 -2.09 21.14 -21.99
C THR A 4 -3.24 20.16 -22.14
N PRO A 5 -4.40 20.53 -22.69
CA PRO A 5 -5.50 19.60 -22.95
C PRO A 5 -5.04 18.36 -23.73
N GLN A 6 -4.20 18.54 -24.75
CA GLN A 6 -3.67 17.42 -25.56
C GLN A 6 -2.76 16.50 -24.74
N PHE A 7 -1.94 17.07 -23.84
CA PHE A 7 -1.06 16.26 -22.99
C PHE A 7 -1.83 15.39 -22.01
N VAL A 8 -2.95 15.90 -21.46
CA VAL A 8 -3.71 15.18 -20.42
C VAL A 8 -4.84 14.32 -20.98
N GLU A 9 -5.08 14.34 -22.29
CA GLU A 9 -6.24 13.68 -22.92
C GLU A 9 -6.35 12.20 -22.54
N ASP A 10 -5.24 11.48 -22.57
CA ASP A 10 -5.20 10.03 -22.40
C ASP A 10 -4.45 9.53 -21.15
N ILE A 11 -3.85 10.43 -20.35
CA ILE A 11 -3.04 10.01 -19.18
C ILE A 11 -3.83 9.19 -18.16
N HIS A 12 -5.14 9.33 -18.11
CA HIS A 12 -5.99 8.55 -17.21
C HIS A 12 -6.11 7.06 -17.59
N LYS A 13 -5.65 6.68 -18.80
CA LYS A 13 -5.62 5.30 -19.28
C LYS A 13 -4.31 4.59 -18.93
N GLU A 14 -3.31 5.35 -18.47
CA GLU A 14 -1.97 4.84 -18.16
C GLU A 14 -1.82 4.54 -16.67
N GLY A 15 -1.01 3.51 -16.35
CA GLY A 15 -0.56 3.27 -14.99
C GLY A 15 0.63 4.17 -14.63
N GLY A 16 0.89 4.34 -13.32
CA GLY A 16 2.00 5.16 -12.87
C GLY A 16 1.68 6.65 -12.78
N THR A 17 2.58 7.53 -13.17
CA THR A 17 2.38 8.99 -13.10
C THR A 17 3.21 9.74 -14.12
N GLU A 18 2.58 10.65 -14.87
CA GLU A 18 3.23 11.58 -15.78
C GLU A 18 4.03 12.68 -15.06
N LEU A 19 3.67 12.99 -13.83
CA LEU A 19 4.35 14.04 -13.05
C LEU A 19 5.62 13.55 -12.35
N ASN A 20 5.92 12.27 -12.45
CA ASN A 20 6.95 11.57 -11.68
C ASN A 20 6.72 11.62 -10.17
N THR A 21 7.55 10.92 -9.41
CA THR A 21 7.56 10.95 -7.95
C THR A 21 8.99 11.12 -7.45
N SER A 22 9.15 11.76 -6.31
CA SER A 22 10.42 11.80 -5.59
C SER A 22 10.21 11.43 -4.13
N ARG A 23 11.29 11.01 -3.49
CA ARG A 23 11.34 10.74 -2.06
C ARG A 23 12.43 11.62 -1.42
N GLY A 24 12.20 12.00 -0.19
CA GLY A 24 13.15 12.79 0.60
C GLY A 24 12.51 14.05 1.17
N PRO A 25 13.20 14.71 2.11
CA PRO A 25 12.73 15.93 2.73
C PRO A 25 12.68 17.06 1.70
N VAL A 26 11.63 17.87 1.75
CA VAL A 26 11.49 19.10 0.99
C VAL A 26 11.90 20.26 1.90
N ASP A 27 12.79 21.12 1.42
CA ASP A 27 13.03 22.42 2.08
C ASP A 27 11.81 23.31 1.83
N VAL A 28 10.99 23.41 2.87
CA VAL A 28 9.71 24.14 2.83
C VAL A 28 9.92 25.61 2.51
N SER A 29 10.99 26.23 3.04
CA SER A 29 11.32 27.63 2.80
C SER A 29 11.62 27.89 1.33
N VAL A 30 12.48 27.06 0.73
CA VAL A 30 12.83 27.12 -0.70
C VAL A 30 11.61 26.82 -1.58
N ALA A 31 10.76 25.88 -1.17
CA ALA A 31 9.52 25.57 -1.89
C ALA A 31 8.61 26.79 -1.96
N VAL A 32 8.38 27.47 -0.83
CA VAL A 32 7.54 28.69 -0.77
C VAL A 32 8.15 29.85 -1.55
N ASP A 33 9.47 30.05 -1.50
CA ASP A 33 10.16 31.05 -2.34
C ASP A 33 9.89 30.82 -3.82
N ASN A 34 9.93 29.56 -4.27
CA ASN A 34 9.64 29.18 -5.65
C ASN A 34 8.18 29.45 -6.03
N LEU A 35 7.23 29.18 -5.13
CA LEU A 35 5.79 29.44 -5.36
C LEU A 35 5.53 30.96 -5.49
N ILE A 36 6.10 31.77 -4.60
CA ILE A 36 5.99 33.23 -4.63
C ILE A 36 6.58 33.78 -5.94
N ARG A 37 7.82 33.41 -6.25
CA ARG A 37 8.51 33.86 -7.47
C ARG A 37 7.74 33.53 -8.74
N ARG A 38 7.05 32.39 -8.78
CA ARG A 38 6.26 31.93 -9.92
C ARG A 38 4.81 32.44 -9.89
N LYS A 39 4.43 33.20 -8.86
CA LYS A 39 3.07 33.74 -8.66
C LYS A 39 2.00 32.62 -8.62
N ILE A 40 2.36 31.49 -8.00
CA ILE A 40 1.45 30.37 -7.80
C ILE A 40 0.62 30.66 -6.54
N ASN A 41 -0.70 30.61 -6.67
CA ASN A 41 -1.66 30.87 -5.60
C ASN A 41 -2.56 29.67 -5.28
N MET A 42 -2.43 28.57 -6.04
CA MET A 42 -3.11 27.30 -5.77
C MET A 42 -2.11 26.15 -5.92
N LEU A 43 -2.04 25.29 -4.92
CA LEU A 43 -1.17 24.12 -4.89
C LEU A 43 -2.00 22.88 -4.57
N PHE A 44 -1.94 21.88 -5.45
CA PHE A 44 -2.53 20.57 -5.22
C PHE A 44 -1.43 19.58 -4.86
N VAL A 45 -1.48 18.98 -3.68
CA VAL A 45 -0.51 17.99 -3.22
C VAL A 45 -1.13 16.61 -3.31
N ILE A 46 -0.62 15.77 -4.23
CA ILE A 46 -1.19 14.46 -4.55
C ILE A 46 -0.24 13.38 -4.00
N GLY A 47 -0.65 12.67 -2.97
CA GLY A 47 0.18 11.64 -2.37
C GLY A 47 -0.35 11.09 -1.05
N GLY A 48 0.44 10.20 -0.44
CA GLY A 48 0.15 9.59 0.86
C GLY A 48 0.40 10.53 2.04
N ASP A 49 0.39 9.99 3.25
CA ASP A 49 0.46 10.72 4.51
C ASP A 49 1.66 11.70 4.57
N GLY A 50 2.86 11.29 4.16
CA GLY A 50 4.04 12.19 4.11
C GLY A 50 3.84 13.40 3.20
N THR A 51 3.18 13.23 2.05
CA THR A 51 2.86 14.32 1.12
C THR A 51 1.82 15.27 1.73
N GLN A 52 0.83 14.75 2.44
CA GLN A 52 -0.19 15.55 3.11
C GLN A 52 0.45 16.41 4.22
N ARG A 53 1.36 15.84 5.03
CA ARG A 53 2.14 16.61 6.02
C ARG A 53 3.02 17.68 5.37
N GLY A 54 3.66 17.37 4.24
CA GLY A 54 4.45 18.36 3.47
C GLY A 54 3.59 19.51 2.96
N GLY A 55 2.40 19.23 2.47
CA GLY A 55 1.42 20.24 2.05
C GLY A 55 1.02 21.19 3.18
N GLU A 56 0.74 20.63 4.37
CA GLU A 56 0.43 21.41 5.56
C GLU A 56 1.60 22.32 5.96
N ALA A 57 2.85 21.81 5.95
CA ALA A 57 4.02 22.60 6.26
C ALA A 57 4.21 23.78 5.26
N ILE A 58 3.99 23.54 3.97
CA ILE A 58 4.03 24.58 2.92
C ILE A 58 2.93 25.63 3.18
N TYR A 59 1.73 25.20 3.55
CA TYR A 59 0.63 26.12 3.88
C TYR A 59 1.00 27.02 5.06
N GLN A 60 1.51 26.47 6.16
CA GLN A 60 1.85 27.22 7.35
C GLN A 60 2.98 28.24 7.05
N GLU A 61 4.01 27.86 6.30
CA GLU A 61 5.11 28.73 5.91
C GLU A 61 4.62 29.87 4.99
N ALA A 62 3.78 29.56 3.99
CA ALA A 62 3.19 30.57 3.10
C ALA A 62 2.35 31.57 3.88
N LYS A 63 1.54 31.10 4.86
CA LYS A 63 0.75 31.93 5.74
C LYS A 63 1.61 32.85 6.60
N GLN A 64 2.69 32.36 7.19
CA GLN A 64 3.64 33.17 7.97
C GLN A 64 4.26 34.30 7.16
N ARG A 65 4.51 34.05 5.86
CA ARG A 65 5.06 35.03 4.92
C ARG A 65 4.01 35.96 4.30
N GLY A 66 2.75 35.84 4.69
CA GLY A 66 1.66 36.64 4.12
C GLY A 66 1.34 36.34 2.65
N HIS A 67 1.79 35.19 2.11
CA HIS A 67 1.47 34.77 0.76
C HIS A 67 0.13 34.03 0.72
N ALA A 68 -0.82 34.57 -0.04
CA ALA A 68 -2.13 33.94 -0.23
C ALA A 68 -2.00 32.70 -1.12
N LEU A 69 -1.97 31.53 -0.50
CA LEU A 69 -1.83 30.23 -1.15
C LEU A 69 -2.94 29.28 -0.70
N ALA A 70 -3.75 28.79 -1.63
CA ALA A 70 -4.65 27.69 -1.38
C ALA A 70 -3.90 26.36 -1.53
N VAL A 71 -3.79 25.57 -0.47
CA VAL A 71 -3.18 24.24 -0.50
C VAL A 71 -4.25 23.20 -0.26
N VAL A 72 -4.45 22.31 -1.22
CA VAL A 72 -5.44 21.24 -1.16
C VAL A 72 -4.77 19.90 -1.36
N GLY A 73 -4.95 18.98 -0.41
CA GLY A 73 -4.43 17.63 -0.45
C GLY A 73 -5.37 16.66 -1.17
N VAL A 74 -4.80 15.82 -2.02
CA VAL A 74 -5.52 14.70 -2.66
C VAL A 74 -4.88 13.39 -2.19
N PRO A 75 -5.62 12.52 -1.47
CA PRO A 75 -5.06 11.34 -0.81
C PRO A 75 -4.78 10.22 -1.82
N LYS A 76 -3.50 10.11 -2.25
CA LYS A 76 -3.02 9.08 -3.17
C LYS A 76 -2.15 8.06 -2.43
N THR A 77 -2.69 6.92 -2.10
CA THR A 77 -1.96 5.75 -1.60
C THR A 77 -2.80 4.50 -1.84
N ILE A 78 -2.15 3.38 -2.13
CA ILE A 78 -2.83 2.08 -2.18
C ILE A 78 -3.07 1.51 -0.78
N ASP A 79 -2.34 2.00 0.23
CA ASP A 79 -2.33 1.43 1.59
C ASP A 79 -3.62 1.73 2.37
N ASN A 80 -4.41 2.71 1.91
CA ASN A 80 -5.65 3.20 2.53
C ASN A 80 -5.47 3.64 3.99
N ASP A 81 -4.29 4.18 4.30
CA ASP A 81 -3.81 4.50 5.66
C ASP A 81 -3.88 5.99 6.02
N VAL A 82 -4.57 6.80 5.22
CA VAL A 82 -4.72 8.24 5.48
C VAL A 82 -5.85 8.48 6.48
N ALA A 83 -5.51 9.04 7.64
CA ALA A 83 -6.48 9.31 8.70
C ALA A 83 -7.65 10.18 8.22
N PHE A 84 -8.88 9.85 8.67
CA PHE A 84 -10.13 10.49 8.33
C PHE A 84 -10.57 10.40 6.86
N VAL A 85 -9.87 9.62 6.04
CA VAL A 85 -10.26 9.31 4.68
C VAL A 85 -10.75 7.87 4.64
N SER A 86 -12.00 7.67 4.22
CA SER A 86 -12.60 6.33 4.16
C SER A 86 -12.01 5.47 3.06
N ARG A 87 -11.60 6.10 1.96
CA ARG A 87 -11.02 5.42 0.81
C ARG A 87 -10.03 6.33 0.09
N THR A 88 -8.83 5.82 -0.15
CA THR A 88 -7.81 6.46 -0.97
C THR A 88 -7.82 5.87 -2.37
N PHE A 89 -7.53 6.66 -3.40
CA PHE A 89 -7.51 6.11 -4.75
C PHE A 89 -6.25 5.27 -5.02
N GLY A 90 -6.44 4.23 -5.81
CA GLY A 90 -5.46 3.17 -6.05
C GLY A 90 -5.65 1.95 -5.13
N TYR A 91 -6.38 2.08 -4.02
CA TYR A 91 -6.65 0.98 -3.09
C TYR A 91 -7.49 -0.12 -3.73
N VAL A 92 -8.59 0.23 -4.38
CA VAL A 92 -9.48 -0.76 -5.02
C VAL A 92 -8.76 -1.48 -6.15
N THR A 93 -8.04 -0.75 -6.98
CA THR A 93 -7.19 -1.32 -8.04
C THR A 93 -6.16 -2.30 -7.47
N ALA A 94 -5.50 -1.94 -6.36
CA ALA A 94 -4.53 -2.81 -5.72
C ALA A 94 -5.18 -4.09 -5.16
N VAL A 95 -6.38 -4.00 -4.60
CA VAL A 95 -7.16 -5.17 -4.12
C VAL A 95 -7.54 -6.09 -5.28
N GLU A 96 -8.00 -5.54 -6.40
CA GLU A 96 -8.35 -6.31 -7.59
C GLU A 96 -7.15 -7.07 -8.17
N GLU A 97 -5.99 -6.39 -8.28
CA GLU A 97 -4.77 -7.02 -8.79
C GLU A 97 -4.20 -8.05 -7.80
N ALA A 98 -4.31 -7.78 -6.50
CA ALA A 98 -3.94 -8.75 -5.47
C ALA A 98 -4.81 -10.02 -5.52
N ALA A 99 -6.11 -9.87 -5.76
CA ALA A 99 -7.01 -11.01 -5.90
C ALA A 99 -6.64 -11.90 -7.10
N LYS A 100 -6.14 -11.33 -8.21
CA LYS A 100 -5.61 -12.09 -9.35
C LYS A 100 -4.37 -12.90 -8.95
N ALA A 101 -3.44 -12.31 -8.20
CA ALA A 101 -2.24 -13.01 -7.72
C ALA A 101 -2.61 -14.15 -6.75
N ILE A 102 -3.60 -13.92 -5.87
CA ILE A 102 -4.13 -14.94 -4.95
C ILE A 102 -4.74 -16.10 -5.72
N ASN A 103 -5.50 -15.85 -6.78
CA ASN A 103 -6.09 -16.89 -7.62
C ASN A 103 -5.00 -17.77 -8.28
N CYS A 104 -3.91 -17.18 -8.76
CA CYS A 104 -2.76 -17.93 -9.25
C CYS A 104 -2.14 -18.78 -8.14
N ALA A 105 -1.93 -18.20 -6.95
CA ALA A 105 -1.38 -18.90 -5.80
C ALA A 105 -2.27 -20.05 -5.32
N HIS A 106 -3.59 -19.87 -5.36
CA HIS A 106 -4.55 -20.91 -5.04
C HIS A 106 -4.48 -22.09 -6.03
N THR A 107 -4.41 -21.78 -7.33
CA THR A 107 -4.25 -22.80 -8.38
C THR A 107 -2.97 -23.63 -8.18
N GLU A 108 -1.84 -22.95 -7.88
CA GLU A 108 -0.58 -23.63 -7.59
C GLU A 108 -0.64 -24.50 -6.33
N ALA A 109 -1.27 -24.01 -5.26
CA ALA A 109 -1.45 -24.80 -4.03
C ALA A 109 -2.28 -26.07 -4.26
N HIS A 110 -3.29 -25.99 -5.13
CA HIS A 110 -4.14 -27.13 -5.46
C HIS A 110 -3.49 -28.12 -6.44
N SER A 111 -2.48 -27.71 -7.20
CA SER A 111 -1.87 -28.55 -8.24
C SER A 111 -0.93 -29.62 -7.69
N VAL A 112 -0.57 -29.56 -6.40
CA VAL A 112 0.36 -30.49 -5.74
C VAL A 112 -0.22 -30.96 -4.39
N GLN A 113 0.19 -32.15 -3.96
CA GLN A 113 -0.19 -32.67 -2.66
C GLN A 113 0.41 -31.82 -1.54
N ASN A 114 -0.40 -31.44 -0.58
CA ASN A 114 -0.01 -30.58 0.55
C ASN A 114 0.62 -29.25 0.09
N GLY A 115 0.10 -28.68 -0.99
CA GLY A 115 0.59 -27.42 -1.52
C GLY A 115 0.31 -26.26 -0.59
N ILE A 116 1.33 -25.45 -0.34
CA ILE A 116 1.25 -24.22 0.44
C ILE A 116 1.69 -23.07 -0.45
N SER A 117 0.83 -22.09 -0.65
CA SER A 117 1.19 -20.85 -1.32
C SER A 117 1.19 -19.69 -0.33
N LEU A 118 2.31 -18.99 -0.25
CA LEU A 118 2.46 -17.78 0.54
C LEU A 118 2.56 -16.58 -0.37
N VAL A 119 1.62 -15.65 -0.25
CA VAL A 119 1.56 -14.39 -1.00
C VAL A 119 1.90 -13.25 -0.05
N LYS A 120 3.01 -12.54 -0.29
CA LYS A 120 3.35 -11.32 0.43
C LYS A 120 2.82 -10.12 -0.34
N ILE A 121 2.16 -9.20 0.36
CA ILE A 121 1.53 -8.04 -0.27
C ILE A 121 1.95 -6.74 0.42
N MET A 122 1.96 -5.65 -0.35
CA MET A 122 2.24 -4.32 0.16
C MET A 122 1.17 -3.84 1.15
N GLY A 123 1.41 -2.73 1.82
CA GLY A 123 0.49 -2.11 2.78
C GLY A 123 1.22 -1.41 3.92
N ARG A 124 2.56 -1.45 3.96
CA ARG A 124 3.39 -0.88 5.02
C ARG A 124 2.95 -1.35 6.41
N HIS A 125 2.40 -0.43 7.22
CA HIS A 125 1.94 -0.69 8.57
C HIS A 125 0.43 -0.96 8.65
N ALA A 126 -0.25 -1.12 7.50
CA ALA A 126 -1.68 -1.34 7.41
C ALA A 126 -2.01 -2.62 6.64
N GLY A 127 -2.98 -3.37 7.12
CA GLY A 127 -3.46 -4.63 6.53
C GLY A 127 -4.65 -4.48 5.58
N PHE A 128 -5.02 -3.26 5.18
CA PHE A 128 -6.25 -3.02 4.39
C PHE A 128 -6.25 -3.74 3.05
N ILE A 129 -5.13 -3.73 2.31
CA ILE A 129 -5.04 -4.44 1.01
C ILE A 129 -5.19 -5.94 1.24
N ALA A 130 -4.47 -6.50 2.23
CA ALA A 130 -4.55 -7.92 2.55
C ALA A 130 -5.97 -8.34 2.96
N ALA A 131 -6.63 -7.57 3.82
CA ALA A 131 -8.00 -7.82 4.24
C ALA A 131 -8.99 -7.74 3.06
N GLY A 132 -8.88 -6.67 2.25
CA GLY A 132 -9.72 -6.47 1.07
C GLY A 132 -9.55 -7.60 0.05
N ALA A 133 -8.31 -7.97 -0.27
CA ALA A 133 -8.00 -9.04 -1.23
C ALA A 133 -8.45 -10.43 -0.72
N THR A 134 -8.34 -10.69 0.59
CA THR A 134 -8.89 -11.91 1.21
C THR A 134 -10.38 -12.02 0.99
N ILE A 135 -11.13 -10.94 1.24
CA ILE A 135 -12.59 -10.93 1.09
C ILE A 135 -12.96 -11.04 -0.40
N ALA A 136 -12.22 -10.36 -1.27
CA ALA A 136 -12.51 -10.37 -2.71
C ALA A 136 -12.24 -11.74 -3.36
N SER A 137 -11.17 -12.45 -2.95
CA SER A 137 -10.79 -13.73 -3.55
C SER A 137 -11.57 -14.93 -2.96
N GLN A 138 -11.89 -14.89 -1.66
CA GLN A 138 -12.51 -16.00 -0.90
C GLN A 138 -11.64 -17.29 -0.79
N ASP A 139 -10.41 -17.27 -1.31
CA ASP A 139 -9.51 -18.42 -1.43
C ASP A 139 -8.42 -18.47 -0.35
N VAL A 140 -8.23 -17.36 0.37
CA VAL A 140 -7.21 -17.25 1.42
C VAL A 140 -7.64 -17.99 2.68
N ASN A 141 -6.73 -18.76 3.25
CA ASN A 141 -6.98 -19.54 4.47
C ASN A 141 -6.42 -18.87 5.72
N PHE A 142 -5.34 -18.10 5.57
CA PHE A 142 -4.72 -17.33 6.64
C PHE A 142 -4.35 -15.95 6.14
N THR A 143 -4.86 -14.91 6.80
CA THR A 143 -4.52 -13.52 6.51
C THR A 143 -3.77 -12.94 7.70
N LEU A 144 -2.50 -12.59 7.50
CA LEU A 144 -1.64 -12.04 8.52
C LEU A 144 -1.47 -10.55 8.28
N VAL A 145 -1.92 -9.74 9.22
CA VAL A 145 -1.93 -8.26 9.12
C VAL A 145 -1.20 -7.64 10.30
N PRO A 146 -0.64 -6.42 10.16
CA PRO A 146 0.08 -5.74 11.23
C PRO A 146 -0.77 -5.49 12.48
N GLU A 147 -2.06 -5.24 12.30
CA GLU A 147 -3.00 -4.87 13.36
C GLU A 147 -3.35 -6.04 14.29
N VAL A 148 -3.08 -7.28 13.86
CA VAL A 148 -3.39 -8.48 14.63
C VAL A 148 -2.10 -9.27 14.86
N PRO A 149 -1.45 -9.11 16.03
CA PRO A 149 -0.29 -9.91 16.40
C PRO A 149 -0.63 -11.39 16.41
N PHE A 150 0.30 -12.22 15.95
CA PHE A 150 0.14 -13.68 15.97
C PHE A 150 1.37 -14.35 16.59
N VAL A 151 1.13 -15.51 17.20
CA VAL A 151 2.18 -16.38 17.72
C VAL A 151 2.57 -17.38 16.63
N LEU A 152 3.86 -17.52 16.37
CA LEU A 152 4.35 -18.40 15.32
C LEU A 152 4.31 -19.87 15.73
N GLU A 153 4.82 -20.18 16.92
CA GLU A 153 5.04 -21.53 17.45
C GLU A 153 4.08 -21.88 18.59
N GLY A 154 4.10 -23.13 19.02
CA GLY A 154 3.21 -23.64 20.07
C GLY A 154 1.94 -24.27 19.52
N GLU A 155 1.15 -24.88 20.39
CA GLU A 155 -0.06 -25.63 20.03
C GLU A 155 -1.12 -24.76 19.36
N ASP A 156 -1.27 -23.49 19.82
CA ASP A 156 -2.18 -22.50 19.27
C ASP A 156 -1.49 -21.55 18.26
N GLY A 157 -0.22 -21.83 17.92
CA GLY A 157 0.56 -21.02 16.99
C GLY A 157 0.13 -21.17 15.53
N PHE A 158 0.57 -20.23 14.72
CA PHE A 158 0.28 -20.20 13.28
C PHE A 158 0.76 -21.49 12.57
N LEU A 159 1.97 -21.99 12.87
CA LEU A 159 2.52 -23.20 12.23
C LEU A 159 1.67 -24.43 12.54
N ALA A 160 1.22 -24.60 13.78
CA ALA A 160 0.33 -25.69 14.16
C ALA A 160 -1.04 -25.58 13.48
N ALA A 161 -1.60 -24.37 13.34
CA ALA A 161 -2.84 -24.14 12.62
C ALA A 161 -2.68 -24.45 11.13
N LEU A 162 -1.58 -24.05 10.52
CA LEU A 162 -1.25 -24.36 9.13
C LEU A 162 -1.12 -25.87 8.90
N LYS A 163 -0.43 -26.59 9.78
CA LYS A 163 -0.34 -28.07 9.76
C LYS A 163 -1.73 -28.71 9.79
N ARG A 164 -2.57 -28.30 10.74
CA ARG A 164 -3.96 -28.82 10.84
C ARG A 164 -4.72 -28.60 9.54
N ARG A 165 -4.57 -27.44 8.91
CA ARG A 165 -5.21 -27.12 7.63
C ARG A 165 -4.70 -28.01 6.50
N VAL A 166 -3.38 -28.11 6.34
CA VAL A 166 -2.74 -28.90 5.26
C VAL A 166 -3.08 -30.37 5.38
N VAL A 167 -2.98 -30.96 6.57
CA VAL A 167 -3.34 -32.37 6.81
C VAL A 167 -4.83 -32.62 6.50
N LYS A 168 -5.72 -31.68 6.85
CA LYS A 168 -7.16 -31.85 6.64
C LYS A 168 -7.61 -31.57 5.22
N ARG A 169 -6.96 -30.67 4.49
CA ARG A 169 -7.44 -30.13 3.20
C ARG A 169 -6.47 -30.27 2.05
N ALA A 170 -5.27 -30.79 2.32
CA ALA A 170 -4.18 -30.98 1.36
C ALA A 170 -3.67 -29.71 0.66
N HIS A 171 -4.09 -28.53 1.08
CA HIS A 171 -3.57 -27.24 0.59
C HIS A 171 -3.82 -26.10 1.57
N ALA A 172 -3.04 -25.03 1.43
CA ALA A 172 -3.26 -23.76 2.11
C ALA A 172 -2.77 -22.56 1.27
N VAL A 173 -3.52 -21.46 1.33
CA VAL A 173 -3.10 -20.15 0.81
C VAL A 173 -2.96 -19.20 1.99
N ILE A 174 -1.79 -18.60 2.12
CA ILE A 174 -1.42 -17.65 3.15
C ILE A 174 -1.23 -16.29 2.48
N LEU A 175 -1.92 -15.28 2.96
CA LEU A 175 -1.70 -13.89 2.55
C LEU A 175 -1.08 -13.13 3.72
N VAL A 176 0.08 -12.52 3.52
CA VAL A 176 0.78 -11.76 4.53
C VAL A 176 1.03 -10.32 4.07
N ALA A 177 0.57 -9.35 4.85
CA ALA A 177 0.95 -7.95 4.66
C ALA A 177 2.41 -7.75 5.08
N GLU A 178 3.18 -6.95 4.33
CA GLU A 178 4.61 -6.74 4.56
C GLU A 178 4.97 -6.23 5.96
N GLY A 179 4.03 -5.55 6.62
CA GLY A 179 4.20 -5.06 8.00
C GLY A 179 3.78 -6.04 9.08
N ALA A 180 3.20 -7.20 8.73
CA ALA A 180 2.79 -8.19 9.70
C ALA A 180 3.98 -8.87 10.37
N GLY A 181 3.82 -9.30 11.62
CA GLY A 181 4.81 -10.13 12.32
C GLY A 181 6.18 -9.49 12.52
N GLN A 182 6.33 -8.18 12.42
CA GLN A 182 7.62 -7.49 12.56
C GLN A 182 8.28 -7.75 13.92
N HIS A 183 7.49 -7.98 14.97
CA HIS A 183 7.96 -8.37 16.29
C HIS A 183 8.68 -9.74 16.33
N LEU A 184 8.46 -10.60 15.32
CA LEU A 184 9.14 -11.90 15.19
C LEU A 184 10.53 -11.76 14.54
N LEU A 185 10.85 -10.59 14.00
CA LEU A 185 12.04 -10.32 13.19
C LEU A 185 13.08 -9.45 13.95
N GLU A 186 13.08 -9.45 15.28
CA GLU A 186 13.82 -8.49 16.12
C GLU A 186 15.36 -8.51 15.99
N ALA A 187 15.96 -9.53 15.37
CA ALA A 187 17.41 -9.62 15.19
C ALA A 187 17.90 -8.78 13.98
N GLY A 188 18.17 -7.51 14.20
CA GLY A 188 18.82 -6.63 13.21
C GLY A 188 18.29 -5.19 13.32
N GLY A 189 19.18 -4.21 13.41
CA GLY A 189 18.87 -2.79 13.69
C GLY A 189 17.80 -2.17 12.78
N GLU A 190 17.21 -1.09 13.25
CA GLU A 190 16.24 -0.29 12.50
C GLU A 190 16.87 0.28 11.22
N GLN A 191 16.23 0.05 10.10
CA GLN A 191 16.61 0.65 8.81
C GLN A 191 15.49 1.57 8.34
N TYR A 192 15.86 2.75 7.87
CA TYR A 192 14.90 3.74 7.36
C TYR A 192 15.02 3.87 5.85
N ASP A 193 13.89 4.12 5.18
CA ASP A 193 13.86 4.45 3.77
C ASP A 193 14.26 5.92 3.53
N ALA A 194 14.41 6.33 2.26
CA ALA A 194 14.78 7.69 1.89
C ALA A 194 13.72 8.74 2.32
N SER A 195 12.54 8.33 2.74
CA SER A 195 11.46 9.19 3.23
C SER A 195 11.40 9.23 4.76
N GLY A 196 12.35 8.56 5.45
CA GLY A 196 12.41 8.49 6.92
C GLY A 196 11.42 7.51 7.55
N ASN A 197 10.80 6.61 6.78
CA ASN A 197 9.94 5.57 7.33
C ASN A 197 10.79 4.33 7.66
N LEU A 198 10.43 3.64 8.75
CA LEU A 198 11.03 2.37 9.13
C LEU A 198 10.78 1.35 8.00
N LYS A 199 11.85 0.71 7.52
CA LYS A 199 11.73 -0.39 6.56
C LYS A 199 11.25 -1.65 7.26
N SER A 200 10.18 -2.24 6.75
CA SER A 200 9.78 -3.58 7.17
C SER A 200 10.85 -4.60 6.76
N LYS A 201 11.18 -5.52 7.66
CA LYS A 201 12.00 -6.70 7.35
C LYS A 201 11.16 -7.68 6.52
N ASP A 202 11.82 -8.56 5.78
CA ASP A 202 11.10 -9.48 4.87
C ASP A 202 10.41 -10.62 5.61
N ILE A 203 9.18 -10.37 6.03
CA ILE A 203 8.32 -11.36 6.69
C ILE A 203 8.00 -12.54 5.76
N GLY A 204 7.95 -12.33 4.44
CA GLY A 204 7.62 -13.39 3.49
C GLY A 204 8.69 -14.48 3.47
N HIS A 205 9.95 -14.12 3.28
CA HIS A 205 11.06 -15.08 3.31
C HIS A 205 11.21 -15.73 4.69
N PHE A 206 11.08 -14.94 5.76
CA PHE A 206 11.11 -15.47 7.12
C PHE A 206 10.05 -16.56 7.34
N LEU A 207 8.81 -16.32 6.94
CA LEU A 207 7.75 -17.32 7.07
C LEU A 207 8.01 -18.54 6.19
N CYS A 208 8.56 -18.36 4.97
CA CYS A 208 8.94 -19.49 4.14
C CYS A 208 9.95 -20.40 4.82
N GLU A 209 11.01 -19.85 5.42
CA GLU A 209 12.02 -20.60 6.16
C GLU A 209 11.40 -21.34 7.36
N ARG A 210 10.58 -20.63 8.15
CA ARG A 210 9.94 -21.23 9.34
C ARG A 210 8.94 -22.34 8.99
N ILE A 211 8.19 -22.20 7.88
CA ILE A 211 7.28 -23.22 7.38
C ILE A 211 8.08 -24.44 6.90
N ASP A 212 9.16 -24.22 6.14
CA ASP A 212 10.00 -25.29 5.63
C ASP A 212 10.62 -26.12 6.77
N ASP A 213 11.22 -25.45 7.76
CA ASP A 213 11.79 -26.09 8.96
C ASP A 213 10.74 -26.90 9.72
N TYR A 214 9.57 -26.32 9.95
CA TYR A 214 8.50 -26.93 10.74
C TYR A 214 7.94 -28.20 10.08
N PHE A 215 7.64 -28.15 8.77
CA PHE A 215 7.05 -29.29 8.07
C PHE A 215 8.07 -30.42 7.89
N LYS A 216 9.37 -30.10 7.72
CA LYS A 216 10.45 -31.08 7.70
C LYS A 216 10.61 -31.77 9.07
N ALA A 217 10.57 -31.02 10.16
CA ALA A 217 10.64 -31.56 11.51
C ALA A 217 9.47 -32.50 11.85
N GLU A 218 8.31 -32.24 11.27
CA GLU A 218 7.10 -33.04 11.44
C GLU A 218 7.00 -34.23 10.47
N ASP A 219 8.00 -34.43 9.60
CA ASP A 219 8.03 -35.46 8.56
C ASP A 219 6.77 -35.46 7.66
N ILE A 220 6.25 -34.27 7.34
CA ILE A 220 5.11 -34.10 6.47
C ILE A 220 5.58 -33.64 5.09
N PRO A 221 5.39 -34.41 4.02
CA PRO A 221 5.72 -33.97 2.67
C PRO A 221 4.80 -32.81 2.26
N PHE A 222 5.38 -31.75 1.70
CA PHE A 222 4.69 -30.54 1.26
C PHE A 222 5.41 -29.89 0.08
N ALA A 223 4.76 -28.94 -0.57
CA ALA A 223 5.34 -28.08 -1.58
C ALA A 223 5.00 -26.61 -1.28
N LEU A 224 6.02 -25.80 -1.02
CA LEU A 224 5.87 -24.37 -0.73
C LEU A 224 6.14 -23.53 -1.99
N ARG A 225 5.25 -22.58 -2.28
CA ARG A 225 5.39 -21.59 -3.35
C ARG A 225 5.28 -20.19 -2.74
N TYR A 226 6.22 -19.31 -3.11
CA TYR A 226 6.26 -17.94 -2.67
C TYR A 226 5.92 -16.99 -3.82
N PHE A 227 5.00 -16.05 -3.56
CA PHE A 227 4.55 -15.03 -4.50
C PHE A 227 4.77 -13.66 -3.89
N ASP A 228 5.43 -12.78 -4.62
CA ASP A 228 5.63 -11.38 -4.25
C ASP A 228 5.18 -10.46 -5.39
N PRO A 229 3.87 -10.17 -5.52
CA PRO A 229 3.36 -9.32 -6.57
C PRO A 229 3.70 -7.83 -6.38
N SER A 230 4.17 -7.40 -5.20
CA SER A 230 4.69 -6.07 -4.86
C SER A 230 4.28 -4.94 -5.80
N TYR A 231 5.20 -4.55 -6.70
CA TYR A 231 4.94 -3.44 -7.63
C TYR A 231 3.89 -3.74 -8.70
N MET A 232 3.61 -5.00 -8.98
CA MET A 232 2.62 -5.39 -10.01
C MET A 232 1.22 -4.88 -9.67
N ILE A 233 0.83 -4.94 -8.38
CA ILE A 233 -0.51 -4.54 -7.93
C ILE A 233 -0.79 -3.03 -8.05
N ARG A 234 0.21 -2.21 -8.30
CA ARG A 234 0.09 -0.74 -8.39
C ARG A 234 0.62 -0.16 -9.71
N SER A 235 1.01 -1.00 -10.65
CA SER A 235 1.62 -0.58 -11.93
C SER A 235 0.68 -0.82 -13.12
N VAL A 236 -0.60 -0.72 -12.87
CA VAL A 236 -1.68 -0.93 -13.85
C VAL A 236 -2.58 0.32 -13.93
N PRO A 237 -3.36 0.48 -15.01
CA PRO A 237 -4.40 1.50 -15.08
C PRO A 237 -5.39 1.37 -13.91
N ALA A 238 -5.98 2.50 -13.51
CA ALA A 238 -6.97 2.52 -12.45
C ALA A 238 -8.20 1.67 -12.82
N SER A 239 -8.74 0.94 -11.84
CA SER A 239 -10.06 0.32 -11.97
C SER A 239 -11.14 1.37 -12.21
N ALA A 240 -12.29 0.97 -12.73
CA ALA A 240 -13.40 1.89 -12.95
C ALA A 240 -13.83 2.62 -11.67
N GLU A 241 -13.80 1.93 -10.53
CA GLU A 241 -14.16 2.52 -9.24
C GLU A 241 -13.14 3.57 -8.79
N ASP A 242 -11.85 3.29 -8.90
CA ASP A 242 -10.79 4.27 -8.61
C ASP A 242 -10.80 5.44 -9.61
N ALA A 243 -11.10 5.21 -10.88
CA ALA A 243 -11.22 6.28 -11.87
C ALA A 243 -12.35 7.26 -11.52
N ILE A 244 -13.51 6.75 -11.09
CA ILE A 244 -14.65 7.57 -10.62
C ILE A 244 -14.25 8.35 -9.37
N LEU A 245 -13.57 7.72 -8.42
CA LEU A 245 -13.09 8.36 -7.20
C LEU A 245 -12.07 9.47 -7.49
N CYS A 246 -11.17 9.24 -8.44
CA CYS A 246 -10.20 10.24 -8.88
C CYS A 246 -10.87 11.47 -9.49
N ASP A 247 -11.87 11.29 -10.36
CA ASP A 247 -12.64 12.41 -10.94
C ASP A 247 -13.34 13.21 -9.83
N PHE A 248 -13.96 12.51 -8.87
CA PHE A 248 -14.63 13.15 -7.74
C PHE A 248 -13.64 13.98 -6.89
N PHE A 249 -12.50 13.42 -6.52
CA PHE A 249 -11.47 14.14 -5.76
C PHE A 249 -10.91 15.34 -6.54
N ALA A 250 -10.61 15.16 -7.82
CA ALA A 250 -10.06 16.23 -8.64
C ALA A 250 -11.00 17.44 -8.74
N ARG A 251 -12.29 17.20 -9.00
CA ARG A 251 -13.31 18.26 -9.07
C ARG A 251 -13.45 18.98 -7.73
N ASN A 252 -13.58 18.22 -6.63
CA ASN A 252 -13.73 18.82 -5.30
C ASN A 252 -12.48 19.62 -4.90
N ALA A 253 -11.27 19.12 -5.19
CA ALA A 253 -10.03 19.82 -4.92
C ALA A 253 -9.98 21.18 -5.66
N VAL A 254 -10.32 21.20 -6.94
CA VAL A 254 -10.35 22.44 -7.73
C VAL A 254 -11.39 23.41 -7.20
N HIS A 255 -12.62 22.96 -6.93
CA HIS A 255 -13.66 23.81 -6.37
C HIS A 255 -13.28 24.37 -4.99
N ALA A 256 -12.65 23.59 -4.14
CA ALA A 256 -12.17 24.04 -2.83
C ALA A 256 -11.10 25.14 -2.99
N ALA A 257 -10.10 24.95 -3.84
CA ALA A 257 -9.08 25.94 -4.10
C ALA A 257 -9.64 27.24 -4.70
N MET A 258 -10.54 27.13 -5.68
CA MET A 258 -11.21 28.28 -6.30
C MET A 258 -12.09 29.06 -5.30
N ALA A 259 -12.65 28.39 -4.30
CA ALA A 259 -13.39 29.01 -3.21
C ALA A 259 -12.48 29.62 -2.11
N GLY A 260 -11.15 29.63 -2.33
CA GLY A 260 -10.19 30.14 -1.34
C GLY A 260 -10.02 29.26 -0.10
N LYS A 261 -10.55 28.04 -0.11
CA LYS A 261 -10.36 27.09 0.99
C LYS A 261 -8.95 26.52 0.92
N THR A 262 -8.33 26.33 2.08
CA THR A 262 -6.95 25.87 2.20
C THR A 262 -6.75 25.03 3.46
N GLY A 263 -5.65 24.27 3.52
CA GLY A 263 -5.40 23.35 4.63
C GLY A 263 -6.40 22.19 4.66
N LEU A 264 -6.94 21.79 3.51
CA LEU A 264 -7.96 20.76 3.38
C LEU A 264 -7.38 19.50 2.70
N ARG A 265 -7.95 18.36 3.11
CA ARG A 265 -7.92 17.11 2.34
C ARG A 265 -9.27 16.96 1.63
N SER A 266 -9.26 16.77 0.34
CA SER A 266 -10.46 16.53 -0.47
C SER A 266 -10.85 15.08 -0.44
#